data_e0aca187f417a29290551bae110c17da
#
_entry.id   e0aca187f417a29290551bae110c17da
#
_cell.length_a   1.000
_cell.length_b   1.000
_cell.length_c   1.000
_cell.angle_alpha   90.00
_cell.angle_beta   90.00
_cell.angle_gamma   90.00
#
_symmetry.space_group_name_H-M   'P 1'
#
loop_
_entity.id
_entity.type
_entity.pdbx_description
1 polymer ?
#
loop_
_entity_poly.entity_id
_entity_poly.type
_entity_poly.pdbx_seq_one_letter_code
_entity_poly.pdbx_strand_id
1 'polypeptide(L)'
;MTLKERITFLTTPEEVDAFLSAHPRAAIFKAGTCHKTSETFREIEPLLEARSGLPLAVIRVVEARPASNRVAEVTGIPHESPQLLLFKEGRPVFDRDNWDITAEAVGGALDENYPGSS
;
A
#
# COMPACT_ATOMS: atom_id res chain seq x y z
N MET A 1 -7.98 0.66 17.85
CA MET A 1 -7.30 1.61 16.93
C MET A 1 -7.89 1.46 15.54
N THR A 2 -8.31 2.54 14.93
CA THR A 2 -8.85 2.52 13.58
C THR A 2 -7.72 2.46 12.56
N LEU A 3 -8.04 2.10 11.33
CA LEU A 3 -7.05 2.06 10.27
C LEU A 3 -6.38 3.41 10.09
N LYS A 4 -7.15 4.50 10.13
CA LYS A 4 -6.61 5.86 9.99
C LYS A 4 -5.50 6.16 10.99
N GLU A 5 -5.63 5.64 12.20
CA GLU A 5 -4.64 5.87 13.26
C GLU A 5 -3.36 5.05 13.05
N ARG A 6 -3.43 4.03 12.20
CA ARG A 6 -2.29 3.16 11.92
C ARG A 6 -1.56 3.51 10.63
N ILE A 7 -2.09 4.46 9.85
CA ILE A 7 -1.47 4.85 8.59
C ILE A 7 -0.21 5.68 8.84
N THR A 8 0.87 5.30 8.18
CA THR A 8 2.10 6.07 8.13
C THR A 8 2.16 6.78 6.78
N PHE A 9 2.30 8.10 6.79
CA PHE A 9 2.45 8.85 5.54
C PHE A 9 3.92 8.99 5.20
N LEU A 10 4.28 8.59 3.98
CA LEU A 10 5.67 8.65 3.53
C LEU A 10 5.80 9.80 2.54
N THR A 11 6.76 10.68 2.78
CA THR A 11 6.95 11.87 1.96
C THR A 11 8.32 11.95 1.29
N THR A 12 9.29 11.20 1.76
CA THR A 12 10.65 11.23 1.20
C THR A 12 11.13 9.82 0.82
N PRO A 13 12.11 9.71 -0.08
CA PRO A 13 12.70 8.41 -0.43
C PRO A 13 13.29 7.72 0.79
N GLU A 14 13.91 8.47 1.70
CA GLU A 14 14.50 7.90 2.91
C GLU A 14 13.43 7.28 3.81
N GLU A 15 12.26 7.92 3.88
CA GLU A 15 11.15 7.38 4.66
C GLU A 15 10.63 6.07 4.07
N VAL A 16 10.60 5.97 2.73
CA VAL A 16 10.22 4.72 2.06
C VAL A 16 11.19 3.60 2.43
N ASP A 17 12.48 3.87 2.34
CA ASP A 17 13.50 2.87 2.67
C ASP A 17 13.41 2.44 4.13
N ALA A 18 13.23 3.41 5.03
CA ALA A 18 13.11 3.11 6.46
C ALA A 18 11.86 2.29 6.77
N PHE A 19 10.73 2.63 6.13
CA PHE A 19 9.48 1.92 6.35
C PHE A 19 9.60 0.45 5.91
N LEU A 20 10.13 0.21 4.72
CA LEU A 20 10.26 -1.15 4.20
C LEU A 20 11.30 -1.96 4.97
N SER A 21 12.33 -1.31 5.48
CA SER A 21 13.34 -1.96 6.31
C SER A 21 12.76 -2.37 7.66
N ALA A 22 11.95 -1.50 8.25
CA ALA A 22 11.32 -1.77 9.55
C ALA A 22 10.16 -2.76 9.44
N HIS A 23 9.50 -2.80 8.28
CA HIS A 23 8.29 -3.59 8.07
C HIS A 23 8.38 -4.42 6.79
N PRO A 24 9.08 -5.57 6.85
CA PRO A 24 9.20 -6.42 5.64
C PRO A 24 7.87 -6.96 5.13
N ARG A 25 6.86 -7.03 6.02
CA ARG A 25 5.48 -7.35 5.65
C ARG A 25 4.67 -6.08 5.81
N ALA A 26 4.21 -5.52 4.70
CA ALA A 26 3.56 -4.21 4.73
C ALA A 26 2.73 -3.98 3.48
N ALA A 27 1.86 -2.99 3.54
CA ALA A 27 1.11 -2.50 2.40
C ALA A 27 1.47 -1.04 2.17
N ILE A 28 1.59 -0.65 0.90
CA ILE A 28 1.76 0.75 0.51
C ILE A 28 0.65 1.09 -0.49
N PHE A 29 -0.09 2.16 -0.19
CA PHE A 29 -1.11 2.67 -1.08
C PHE A 29 -0.68 4.03 -1.62
N LYS A 30 -0.58 4.14 -2.95
CA LYS A 30 -0.27 5.41 -3.61
C LYS A 30 -1.59 6.10 -3.94
N ALA A 31 -1.80 7.26 -3.33
CA ALA A 31 -3.05 8.00 -3.42
C ALA A 31 -2.92 9.18 -4.38
N GLY A 32 -3.75 9.18 -5.43
CA GLY A 32 -3.84 10.30 -6.36
C GLY A 32 -4.92 11.28 -5.93
N THR A 33 -5.27 12.19 -6.84
CA THR A 33 -6.27 13.22 -6.57
C THR A 33 -7.62 12.95 -7.22
N CYS A 34 -7.73 11.91 -8.05
CA CYS A 34 -8.99 11.61 -8.73
C CYS A 34 -9.91 10.78 -7.81
N HIS A 35 -11.20 10.75 -8.15
CA HIS A 35 -12.18 10.04 -7.34
C HIS A 35 -11.92 8.53 -7.29
N LYS A 36 -11.20 7.98 -8.26
CA LYS A 36 -10.82 6.56 -8.22
C LYS A 36 -10.06 6.21 -6.96
N THR A 37 -9.22 7.14 -6.48
CA THR A 37 -8.44 6.93 -5.26
C THR A 37 -9.36 6.68 -4.07
N SER A 38 -10.33 7.56 -3.85
CA SER A 38 -11.21 7.41 -2.69
C SER A 38 -12.13 6.21 -2.84
N GLU A 39 -12.60 5.91 -4.04
CA GLU A 39 -13.48 4.76 -4.24
C GLU A 39 -12.77 3.43 -4.07
N THR A 40 -11.57 3.30 -4.64
CA THR A 40 -10.81 2.06 -4.49
C THR A 40 -10.35 1.87 -3.05
N PHE A 41 -9.94 2.95 -2.39
CA PHE A 41 -9.52 2.83 -0.99
C PHE A 41 -10.69 2.43 -0.10
N ARG A 42 -11.87 3.01 -0.35
CA ARG A 42 -13.07 2.67 0.43
C ARG A 42 -13.40 1.18 0.29
N GLU A 43 -13.19 0.62 -0.89
CA GLU A 43 -13.48 -0.78 -1.13
C GLU A 43 -12.55 -1.71 -0.33
N ILE A 44 -11.28 -1.35 -0.20
CA ILE A 44 -10.30 -2.21 0.45
C ILE A 44 -10.05 -1.87 1.91
N GLU A 45 -10.52 -0.71 2.37
CA GLU A 45 -10.31 -0.27 3.75
C GLU A 45 -10.71 -1.31 4.79
N PRO A 46 -11.91 -1.93 4.70
CA PRO A 46 -12.29 -2.94 5.70
C PRO A 46 -11.34 -4.14 5.73
N LEU A 47 -10.79 -4.51 4.59
CA LEU A 47 -9.86 -5.63 4.51
C LEU A 47 -8.55 -5.31 5.22
N LEU A 48 -8.05 -4.10 5.02
CA LEU A 48 -6.82 -3.66 5.67
C LEU A 48 -7.02 -3.43 7.16
N GLU A 49 -8.20 -2.92 7.53
CA GLU A 49 -8.53 -2.70 8.93
C GLU A 49 -8.58 -4.01 9.70
N ALA A 50 -9.09 -5.07 9.07
CA ALA A 50 -9.18 -6.38 9.69
C ALA A 50 -7.81 -7.02 9.93
N ARG A 51 -6.77 -6.54 9.26
CA ARG A 51 -5.42 -7.07 9.43
C ARG A 51 -4.57 -6.12 10.26
N SER A 52 -4.87 -6.06 11.55
CA SER A 52 -4.24 -5.11 12.47
C SER A 52 -2.71 -5.27 12.57
N GLY A 53 -2.19 -6.46 12.25
CA GLY A 53 -0.75 -6.71 12.28
C GLY A 53 -0.01 -6.32 11.01
N LEU A 54 -0.72 -5.85 9.97
CA LEU A 54 -0.10 -5.47 8.72
C LEU A 54 0.07 -3.95 8.66
N PRO A 55 1.31 -3.44 8.73
CA PRO A 55 1.53 -1.99 8.62
C PRO A 55 1.07 -1.46 7.27
N LEU A 56 0.47 -0.28 7.27
CA LEU A 56 0.03 0.39 6.05
C LEU A 56 0.65 1.76 5.96
N ALA A 57 1.28 2.05 4.83
CA ALA A 57 1.76 3.39 4.51
C ALA A 57 0.96 3.94 3.34
N VAL A 58 0.77 5.25 3.34
CA VAL A 58 0.12 5.96 2.25
C VAL A 58 1.08 7.01 1.71
N ILE A 59 1.18 7.10 0.39
CA ILE A 59 1.95 8.13 -0.28
C ILE A 59 0.99 8.98 -1.10
N ARG A 60 0.89 10.26 -0.78
CA ARG A 60 0.10 11.21 -1.56
C ARG A 60 0.95 11.65 -2.73
N VAL A 61 0.71 11.04 -3.90
CA VAL A 61 1.67 11.12 -5.02
C VAL A 61 1.93 12.53 -5.53
N VAL A 62 0.93 13.42 -5.46
CA VAL A 62 1.11 14.80 -5.91
C VAL A 62 2.03 15.57 -4.98
N GLU A 63 1.89 15.37 -3.68
CA GLU A 63 2.66 16.08 -2.66
C GLU A 63 4.00 15.42 -2.37
N ALA A 64 4.10 14.12 -2.58
CA ALA A 64 5.26 13.33 -2.20
C ALA A 64 5.79 12.52 -3.39
N ARG A 65 5.97 13.18 -4.53
CA ARG A 65 6.43 12.52 -5.76
C ARG A 65 7.77 11.78 -5.57
N PRO A 66 8.76 12.35 -4.86
CA PRO A 66 10.02 11.61 -4.66
C PRO A 66 9.83 10.28 -3.93
N ALA A 67 8.92 10.22 -2.94
CA ALA A 67 8.62 8.98 -2.24
C ALA A 67 7.95 7.97 -3.19
N SER A 68 7.00 8.45 -3.99
CA SER A 68 6.33 7.61 -4.97
C SER A 68 7.31 7.03 -5.99
N ASN A 69 8.22 7.87 -6.48
CA ASN A 69 9.26 7.44 -7.43
C ASN A 69 10.19 6.41 -6.81
N ARG A 70 10.49 6.57 -5.52
CA ARG A 70 11.35 5.61 -4.82
C ARG A 70 10.73 4.23 -4.76
N VAL A 71 9.41 4.15 -4.53
CA VAL A 71 8.73 2.85 -4.54
C VAL A 71 8.87 2.17 -5.90
N ALA A 72 8.67 2.90 -7.00
CA ALA A 72 8.84 2.35 -8.33
C ALA A 72 10.29 1.87 -8.55
N GLU A 73 11.25 2.63 -8.04
CA GLU A 73 12.67 2.33 -8.20
C GLU A 73 13.05 1.05 -7.45
N VAL A 74 12.65 0.91 -6.19
CA VAL A 74 13.04 -0.25 -5.38
C VAL A 74 12.26 -1.51 -5.73
N THR A 75 11.06 -1.39 -6.31
CA THR A 75 10.24 -2.55 -6.65
C THR A 75 10.37 -2.96 -8.12
N GLY A 76 10.79 -2.05 -8.98
CA GLY A 76 10.77 -2.28 -10.42
C GLY A 76 9.38 -2.24 -11.03
N ILE A 77 8.37 -1.85 -10.24
CA ILE A 77 6.98 -1.79 -10.70
C ILE A 77 6.67 -0.35 -11.13
N PRO A 78 6.23 -0.13 -12.37
CA PRO A 78 5.93 1.21 -12.86
C PRO A 78 4.93 1.95 -11.97
N HIS A 79 5.14 3.24 -11.84
CA HIS A 79 4.26 4.09 -11.06
C HIS A 79 2.86 4.16 -11.69
N GLU A 80 1.85 4.01 -10.84
CA GLU A 80 0.45 4.26 -11.16
C GLU A 80 -0.19 4.90 -9.95
N SER A 81 -1.37 5.49 -10.12
CA SER A 81 -2.13 6.03 -9.00
C SER A 81 -3.62 6.05 -9.33
N PRO A 82 -4.49 5.53 -8.49
CA PRO A 82 -4.13 4.84 -7.24
C PRO A 82 -3.43 3.50 -7.51
N GLN A 83 -2.57 3.11 -6.58
CA GLN A 83 -1.86 1.84 -6.70
C GLN A 83 -1.70 1.24 -5.31
N LEU A 84 -1.95 -0.07 -5.20
CA LEU A 84 -1.72 -0.80 -3.96
C LEU A 84 -0.62 -1.82 -4.19
N LEU A 85 0.37 -1.84 -3.30
CA LEU A 85 1.44 -2.84 -3.31
C LEU A 85 1.47 -3.53 -1.96
N LEU A 86 1.62 -4.85 -1.99
CA LEU A 86 1.81 -5.65 -0.78
C LEU A 86 3.23 -6.21 -0.79
N PHE A 87 3.86 -6.22 0.38
CA PHE A 87 5.24 -6.64 0.55
C PHE A 87 5.34 -7.82 1.51
N LYS A 88 6.29 -8.71 1.24
CA LYS A 88 6.62 -9.81 2.13
C LYS A 88 8.13 -10.03 2.01
N GLU A 89 8.80 -10.15 3.15
CA GLU A 89 10.26 -10.28 3.18
C GLU A 89 10.97 -9.12 2.49
N GLY A 90 10.34 -7.95 2.54
CA GLY A 90 10.88 -6.73 1.94
C GLY A 90 10.72 -6.63 0.44
N ARG A 91 9.98 -7.56 -0.18
CA ARG A 91 9.78 -7.59 -1.64
C ARG A 91 8.31 -7.49 -2.00
N PRO A 92 7.98 -6.86 -3.15
CA PRO A 92 6.59 -6.80 -3.57
C PRO A 92 6.10 -8.19 -3.99
N VAL A 93 4.94 -8.59 -3.47
CA VAL A 93 4.32 -9.87 -3.80
C VAL A 93 2.99 -9.69 -4.51
N PHE A 94 2.48 -8.46 -4.57
CA PHE A 94 1.20 -8.17 -5.21
C PHE A 94 1.15 -6.68 -5.53
N ASP A 95 0.63 -6.34 -6.70
CA ASP A 95 0.34 -4.96 -7.03
C ASP A 95 -0.87 -4.89 -7.94
N ARG A 96 -1.68 -3.86 -7.75
CA ARG A 96 -2.83 -3.55 -8.62
C ARG A 96 -2.97 -2.04 -8.66
N ASP A 97 -3.56 -1.56 -9.73
CA ASP A 97 -3.76 -0.12 -9.89
C ASP A 97 -5.16 0.18 -10.43
N ASN A 98 -5.56 1.41 -10.23
CA ASN A 98 -6.82 1.94 -10.74
C ASN A 98 -8.01 1.02 -10.40
N TRP A 99 -8.87 0.71 -11.35
CA TRP A 99 -10.07 -0.10 -11.08
C TRP A 99 -9.78 -1.58 -10.82
N ASP A 100 -8.53 -2.01 -11.00
CA ASP A 100 -8.14 -3.38 -10.67
C ASP A 100 -7.91 -3.57 -9.16
N ILE A 101 -7.95 -2.48 -8.39
CA ILE A 101 -7.89 -2.55 -6.93
C ILE A 101 -9.30 -2.89 -6.44
N THR A 102 -9.58 -4.17 -6.31
CA THR A 102 -10.91 -4.65 -5.90
C THR A 102 -10.82 -5.44 -4.61
N ALA A 103 -11.93 -5.51 -3.88
CA ALA A 103 -12.00 -6.27 -2.64
C ALA A 103 -11.65 -7.74 -2.89
N GLU A 104 -12.10 -8.31 -4.02
CA GLU A 104 -11.83 -9.70 -4.35
C GLU A 104 -10.33 -9.94 -4.57
N ALA A 105 -9.69 -9.12 -5.41
CA ALA A 105 -8.28 -9.29 -5.72
C ALA A 105 -7.41 -9.06 -4.48
N VAL A 106 -7.69 -7.99 -3.74
CA VAL A 106 -6.91 -7.64 -2.56
C VAL A 106 -7.13 -8.64 -1.44
N GLY A 107 -8.39 -9.04 -1.20
CA GLY A 107 -8.70 -10.03 -0.18
C GLY A 107 -8.00 -11.35 -0.44
N GLY A 108 -8.01 -11.80 -1.69
CA GLY A 108 -7.31 -13.03 -2.07
C GLY A 108 -5.81 -12.94 -1.85
N ALA A 109 -5.22 -11.79 -2.21
CA ALA A 109 -3.78 -11.59 -2.03
C ALA A 109 -3.40 -11.52 -0.55
N LEU A 110 -4.23 -10.89 0.28
CA LEU A 110 -3.98 -10.85 1.71
C LEU A 110 -4.02 -12.24 2.33
N ASP A 111 -5.01 -13.05 1.95
CA ASP A 111 -5.13 -14.41 2.46
C ASP A 111 -3.97 -15.29 1.99
N GLU A 112 -3.56 -15.13 0.75
CA GLU A 112 -2.47 -15.93 0.18
C GLU A 112 -1.12 -15.59 0.79
N ASN A 113 -0.83 -14.32 0.98
CA ASN A 113 0.50 -13.87 1.41
C ASN A 113 0.66 -13.76 2.92
N TYR A 114 -0.43 -13.57 3.66
CA TYR A 114 -0.38 -13.41 5.11
C TYR A 114 -1.37 -14.34 5.81
N PRO A 115 -1.30 -15.66 5.56
CA PRO A 115 -2.28 -16.59 6.13
C PRO A 115 -2.19 -16.62 7.64
N GLY A 116 -3.36 -16.65 8.30
CA GLY A 116 -3.43 -16.70 9.75
C GLY A 116 -3.00 -15.44 10.46
N SER A 117 -2.68 -14.39 9.72
CA SER A 117 -2.23 -13.13 10.27
C SER A 117 -3.41 -12.18 10.45
N SER A 118 -3.35 -11.35 11.45
CA SER A 118 -4.37 -10.34 11.67
C SER A 118 -3.71 -8.99 11.93
#